data_306ea6c47b88d01e2fa8299849169ceb
#
_entry.id   306ea6c47b88d01e2fa8299849169ceb
#
_cell.length_a   1.000
_cell.length_b   1.000
_cell.length_c   1.000
_cell.angle_alpha   90.00
_cell.angle_beta   90.00
_cell.angle_gamma   90.00
#
_symmetry.space_group_name_H-M   'P 1'
#
loop_
_entity.id
_entity.type
_entity.pdbx_description
1 polymer ?
#
loop_
_entity_poly.entity_id
_entity_poly.type
_entity_poly.pdbx_seq_one_letter_code
_entity_poly.pdbx_strand_id
1 'polypeptide(L)'
;TSLEAAFSNLGAYIASFGKIGTLTESIEVVDEHTVAIHLTTPYYGVLNDLAMCNPMGIVSPNAFNEDLTTKEELLTQTMGTGPYMYAGDGDGTSYTFVRNPNYWGEQPDVDEFTVKVIADPDAAILALRNGEVDLLAGTSRLSFAGYTELSSADGIGTVLDDSISNSRFIGFNTQEAPFNDAAVRQAVAYAIDKETISDSVFSGLETASEQLLDTSLPYCDVEATTYSYNADKAKELLESAGWVDSDGDGIREKDGAKLSVTLDYITNQGTMDDAALVIAQELGEVGFEVTPRGSDNMTSVSYTQVSTDFDFSLHTTYGGYYDPFLTMTNMNPEMMSDPILWQVALTMENGTDTIKELDSTADLDRVQEIYSEVLTFAADQAVLVPFTSAHQYAAFNSDKIDSFSFGSDQLFIEIANVKAK
;
A
#
# COMPACT_ATOMS: atom_id res chain seq x y z
N THR A 1 27.69 7.81 9.52
CA THR A 1 27.29 6.76 10.50
C THR A 1 25.82 6.36 10.36
N SER A 2 24.87 7.31 10.41
CA SER A 2 23.44 6.96 10.27
C SER A 2 23.12 6.26 8.95
N LEU A 3 23.57 6.79 7.82
CA LEU A 3 23.42 6.17 6.50
C LEU A 3 24.13 4.82 6.41
N GLU A 4 25.35 4.71 6.92
CA GLU A 4 26.09 3.44 6.96
C GLU A 4 25.35 2.39 7.81
N ALA A 5 24.80 2.80 8.97
CA ALA A 5 24.01 1.92 9.82
C ALA A 5 22.70 1.50 9.13
N ALA A 6 21.98 2.44 8.51
CA ALA A 6 20.78 2.15 7.74
C ALA A 6 21.07 1.14 6.63
N PHE A 7 22.12 1.36 5.83
CA PHE A 7 22.48 0.51 4.69
C PHE A 7 23.03 -0.87 5.12
N SER A 8 23.72 -0.95 6.28
CA SER A 8 24.33 -2.20 6.77
C SER A 8 23.35 -3.10 7.51
N ASN A 9 22.42 -2.52 8.28
CA ASN A 9 21.53 -3.28 9.17
C ASN A 9 20.22 -3.72 8.50
N LEU A 10 19.94 -3.19 7.32
CA LEU A 10 18.65 -3.39 6.65
C LEU A 10 18.69 -4.41 5.52
N GLY A 11 19.79 -5.15 5.35
CA GLY A 11 20.06 -6.01 4.20
C GLY A 11 18.90 -6.88 3.69
N ALA A 12 17.99 -7.34 4.56
CA ALA A 12 16.78 -8.08 4.16
C ALA A 12 15.55 -7.16 4.01
N TYR A 13 15.54 -6.00 4.69
CA TYR A 13 14.43 -5.03 4.62
C TYR A 13 14.61 -3.98 3.53
N ILE A 14 15.83 -3.72 3.08
CA ILE A 14 16.15 -2.71 2.05
C ILE A 14 15.45 -3.03 0.72
N ALA A 15 15.30 -4.29 0.39
CA ALA A 15 14.58 -4.68 -0.82
C ALA A 15 13.10 -4.23 -0.80
N SER A 16 12.50 -4.05 0.39
CA SER A 16 11.13 -3.54 0.56
C SER A 16 11.04 -2.02 0.64
N PHE A 17 12.18 -1.31 0.84
CA PHE A 17 12.24 0.12 1.12
C PHE A 17 13.17 0.89 0.18
N GLY A 18 13.43 0.35 -1.01
CA GLY A 18 14.30 0.97 -2.01
C GLY A 18 15.62 0.26 -2.21
N LYS A 19 16.45 0.77 -3.08
CA LYS A 19 17.68 0.11 -3.53
C LYS A 19 18.96 0.83 -3.20
N ILE A 20 18.90 2.05 -2.68
CA ILE A 20 20.10 2.86 -2.43
C ILE A 20 21.12 2.11 -1.57
N GLY A 21 20.68 1.35 -0.56
CA GLY A 21 21.56 0.58 0.30
C GLY A 21 22.33 -0.51 -0.43
N THR A 22 21.68 -1.22 -1.36
CA THR A 22 22.31 -2.29 -2.15
C THR A 22 23.16 -1.76 -3.30
N LEU A 23 22.84 -0.59 -3.81
CA LEU A 23 23.59 0.07 -4.90
C LEU A 23 24.73 0.96 -4.40
N THR A 24 24.82 1.24 -3.09
CA THR A 24 25.89 2.07 -2.54
C THR A 24 27.22 1.32 -2.51
N GLU A 25 28.20 1.82 -3.24
CA GLU A 25 29.59 1.36 -3.21
C GLU A 25 30.33 1.93 -2.00
N SER A 26 30.14 3.23 -1.74
CA SER A 26 30.80 3.92 -0.63
C SER A 26 30.07 5.20 -0.23
N ILE A 27 30.29 5.61 1.02
CA ILE A 27 29.84 6.89 1.56
C ILE A 27 31.07 7.68 1.98
N GLU A 28 31.27 8.87 1.40
CA GLU A 28 32.42 9.74 1.66
C GLU A 28 31.95 11.02 2.39
N VAL A 29 32.64 11.37 3.47
CA VAL A 29 32.49 12.68 4.11
C VAL A 29 33.48 13.66 3.42
N VAL A 30 32.94 14.49 2.53
CA VAL A 30 33.75 15.44 1.75
C VAL A 30 34.20 16.61 2.63
N ASP A 31 33.27 17.14 3.45
CA ASP A 31 33.51 18.21 4.40
C ASP A 31 32.50 18.20 5.53
N GLU A 32 32.46 19.24 6.38
CA GLU A 32 31.57 19.35 7.54
C GLU A 32 30.09 19.31 7.18
N HIS A 33 29.70 19.67 5.95
CA HIS A 33 28.33 19.82 5.48
C HIS A 33 28.03 19.00 4.24
N THR A 34 28.97 18.23 3.73
CA THR A 34 28.87 17.53 2.44
C THR A 34 29.18 16.05 2.61
N VAL A 35 28.23 15.22 2.20
CA VAL A 35 28.38 13.76 2.10
C VAL A 35 28.16 13.35 0.64
N ALA A 36 29.06 12.53 0.11
CA ALA A 36 28.92 11.91 -1.20
C ALA A 36 28.56 10.43 -1.05
N ILE A 37 27.51 9.99 -1.73
CA ILE A 37 27.12 8.59 -1.84
C ILE A 37 27.48 8.13 -3.25
N HIS A 38 28.41 7.19 -3.34
CA HIS A 38 28.86 6.62 -4.61
C HIS A 38 28.06 5.35 -4.89
N LEU A 39 27.41 5.30 -6.05
CA LEU A 39 26.59 4.17 -6.46
C LEU A 39 27.31 3.31 -7.49
N THR A 40 27.07 2.00 -7.45
CA THR A 40 27.60 1.03 -8.44
C THR A 40 26.96 1.19 -9.81
N THR A 41 25.72 1.71 -9.87
CA THR A 41 24.91 1.92 -11.07
C THR A 41 24.11 3.22 -10.95
N PRO A 42 23.84 3.95 -12.05
CA PRO A 42 22.88 5.04 -12.03
C PRO A 42 21.50 4.54 -11.55
N TYR A 43 20.79 5.34 -10.77
CA TYR A 43 19.51 4.95 -10.21
C TYR A 43 18.62 6.19 -9.98
N TYR A 44 17.47 6.25 -10.62
CA TYR A 44 16.57 7.41 -10.55
C TYR A 44 15.86 7.56 -9.19
N GLY A 45 15.63 6.48 -8.47
CA GLY A 45 14.91 6.45 -7.18
C GLY A 45 15.70 6.92 -5.97
N VAL A 46 16.95 7.40 -6.12
CA VAL A 46 17.83 7.79 -5.00
C VAL A 46 17.18 8.77 -4.04
N LEU A 47 16.50 9.81 -4.55
CA LEU A 47 15.87 10.82 -3.70
C LEU A 47 14.65 10.29 -2.98
N ASN A 48 13.89 9.41 -3.61
CA ASN A 48 12.74 8.75 -2.99
C ASN A 48 13.21 7.87 -1.84
N ASP A 49 14.24 7.05 -2.07
CA ASP A 49 14.80 6.19 -1.03
C ASP A 49 15.33 7.00 0.17
N LEU A 50 16.00 8.12 -0.10
CA LEU A 50 16.50 9.01 0.96
C LEU A 50 15.40 9.77 1.70
N ALA A 51 14.23 9.96 1.08
CA ALA A 51 13.08 10.62 1.70
C ALA A 51 12.30 9.71 2.65
N MET A 52 12.54 8.40 2.63
CA MET A 52 11.88 7.45 3.51
C MET A 52 12.22 7.73 4.98
N CYS A 53 11.22 8.02 5.82
CA CYS A 53 11.42 8.24 7.25
C CYS A 53 11.98 7.00 7.96
N ASN A 54 11.54 5.83 7.53
CA ASN A 54 12.05 4.56 8.01
C ASN A 54 12.55 3.74 6.79
N PRO A 55 13.84 3.44 6.69
CA PRO A 55 14.88 3.48 7.75
C PRO A 55 15.84 4.69 7.67
N MET A 56 15.59 5.68 6.83
CA MET A 56 16.57 6.75 6.51
C MET A 56 16.62 7.89 7.54
N GLY A 57 15.89 7.77 8.66
CA GLY A 57 15.95 8.76 9.73
C GLY A 57 17.38 9.00 10.24
N ILE A 58 17.79 10.27 10.31
CA ILE A 58 19.11 10.64 10.82
C ILE A 58 19.10 10.67 12.35
N VAL A 59 19.94 9.83 12.96
CA VAL A 59 20.11 9.73 14.40
C VAL A 59 21.58 10.00 14.80
N SER A 60 21.78 10.37 16.08
CA SER A 60 23.12 10.62 16.62
C SER A 60 24.03 9.40 16.42
N PRO A 61 25.33 9.58 16.10
CA PRO A 61 26.31 8.48 16.11
C PRO A 61 26.37 7.73 17.44
N ASN A 62 26.00 8.39 18.54
CA ASN A 62 25.95 7.76 19.88
C ASN A 62 24.87 6.69 20.00
N ALA A 63 23.91 6.61 19.09
CA ALA A 63 22.87 5.60 19.02
C ALA A 63 23.40 4.22 18.58
N PHE A 64 24.61 4.13 18.06
CA PHE A 64 25.16 2.92 17.48
C PHE A 64 26.34 2.37 18.26
N ASN A 65 26.50 1.04 18.23
CA ASN A 65 27.69 0.33 18.61
C ASN A 65 28.77 0.46 17.53
N GLU A 66 29.98 -0.05 17.80
CA GLU A 66 31.10 -0.05 16.81
C GLU A 66 30.80 -0.87 15.56
N ASP A 67 29.92 -1.88 15.66
CA ASP A 67 29.45 -2.74 14.58
C ASP A 67 28.21 -2.16 13.84
N LEU A 68 27.85 -0.91 14.12
CA LEU A 68 26.69 -0.19 13.57
C LEU A 68 25.31 -0.76 14.02
N THR A 69 25.26 -1.72 14.93
CA THR A 69 23.98 -2.11 15.55
C THR A 69 23.50 -1.03 16.50
N THR A 70 22.16 -0.92 16.67
CA THR A 70 21.57 0.06 17.58
C THR A 70 21.81 -0.32 19.05
N LYS A 71 22.08 0.68 19.87
CA LYS A 71 22.21 0.49 21.31
C LYS A 71 20.85 0.34 21.99
N GLU A 72 20.80 -0.37 23.10
CA GLU A 72 19.58 -0.57 23.90
C GLU A 72 19.00 0.75 24.43
N GLU A 73 19.86 1.74 24.68
CA GLU A 73 19.43 3.07 25.13
C GLU A 73 18.48 3.76 24.15
N LEU A 74 18.54 3.42 22.85
CA LEU A 74 17.63 3.96 21.85
C LEU A 74 16.17 3.53 22.08
N LEU A 75 15.93 2.45 22.83
CA LEU A 75 14.59 2.02 23.22
C LEU A 75 13.92 2.94 24.25
N THR A 76 14.71 3.72 24.98
CA THR A 76 14.24 4.58 26.09
C THR A 76 14.63 6.04 25.93
N GLN A 77 15.47 6.38 24.96
CA GLN A 77 15.98 7.73 24.74
C GLN A 77 15.87 8.12 23.26
N THR A 78 15.40 9.32 23.00
CA THR A 78 15.41 9.88 21.65
C THR A 78 16.81 10.40 21.32
N MET A 79 17.39 9.93 20.22
CA MET A 79 18.71 10.36 19.73
C MET A 79 18.61 10.95 18.31
N GLY A 80 17.42 11.36 17.90
CA GLY A 80 17.11 11.99 16.60
C GLY A 80 16.96 13.50 16.71
N THR A 81 16.62 14.12 15.59
CA THR A 81 16.47 15.58 15.43
C THR A 81 15.02 16.00 15.20
N GLY A 82 14.06 15.09 15.40
CA GLY A 82 12.64 15.33 15.19
C GLY A 82 11.98 16.27 16.18
N PRO A 83 10.70 16.62 15.95
CA PRO A 83 9.97 17.61 16.76
C PRO A 83 9.63 17.14 18.18
N TYR A 84 9.66 15.84 18.43
CA TYR A 84 9.34 15.26 19.74
C TYR A 84 10.43 14.33 20.25
N MET A 85 10.50 14.20 21.56
CA MET A 85 11.38 13.28 22.28
C MET A 85 10.54 12.34 23.14
N TYR A 86 10.90 11.07 23.16
CA TYR A 86 10.30 10.10 24.06
C TYR A 86 10.69 10.38 25.52
N ALA A 87 9.71 10.39 26.42
CA ALA A 87 9.93 10.69 27.84
C ALA A 87 10.56 9.53 28.65
N GLY A 88 10.62 8.31 28.07
CA GLY A 88 11.21 7.14 28.71
C GLY A 88 10.31 6.44 29.73
N ASP A 89 9.00 6.66 29.67
CA ASP A 89 7.99 6.22 30.65
C ASP A 89 7.09 5.08 30.20
N GLY A 90 7.43 4.42 29.07
CA GLY A 90 6.62 3.35 28.48
C GLY A 90 6.43 2.15 29.41
N ASP A 91 5.18 1.74 29.58
CA ASP A 91 4.77 0.58 30.39
C ASP A 91 4.25 -0.60 29.54
N GLY A 92 4.37 -0.50 28.20
CA GLY A 92 3.83 -1.46 27.24
C GLY A 92 2.39 -1.15 26.81
N THR A 93 1.69 -0.23 27.51
CA THR A 93 0.33 0.18 27.18
C THR A 93 0.23 1.67 26.83
N SER A 94 1.19 2.47 27.27
CA SER A 94 1.28 3.90 26.97
C SER A 94 2.71 4.38 26.86
N TYR A 95 2.91 5.44 26.06
CA TYR A 95 4.22 6.04 25.76
C TYR A 95 4.05 7.54 25.64
N THR A 96 4.77 8.32 26.46
CA THR A 96 4.69 9.78 26.45
C THR A 96 5.83 10.41 25.64
N PHE A 97 5.48 11.41 24.87
CA PHE A 97 6.39 12.19 24.03
C PHE A 97 6.25 13.67 24.38
N VAL A 98 7.38 14.35 24.52
CA VAL A 98 7.45 15.78 24.83
C VAL A 98 8.09 16.53 23.69
N ARG A 99 7.71 17.78 23.49
CA ARG A 99 8.29 18.67 22.47
C ARG A 99 9.80 18.75 22.62
N ASN A 100 10.53 18.61 21.50
CA ASN A 100 11.97 18.80 21.47
C ASN A 100 12.31 20.29 21.43
N PRO A 101 12.88 20.87 22.51
CA PRO A 101 13.20 22.29 22.54
C PRO A 101 14.32 22.70 21.58
N ASN A 102 15.06 21.72 21.05
CA ASN A 102 16.15 21.92 20.09
C ASN A 102 15.75 21.57 18.66
N TYR A 103 14.45 21.37 18.40
CA TYR A 103 13.97 21.09 17.05
C TYR A 103 14.35 22.23 16.11
N TRP A 104 14.91 21.90 14.97
CA TRP A 104 15.41 22.86 13.99
C TRP A 104 14.31 23.49 13.10
N GLY A 105 13.13 22.87 13.05
CA GLY A 105 11.96 23.37 12.30
C GLY A 105 11.03 24.22 13.17
N GLU A 106 9.83 24.46 12.63
CA GLU A 106 8.76 25.14 13.37
C GLU A 106 8.31 24.28 14.55
N GLN A 107 8.22 24.88 15.73
CA GLN A 107 7.79 24.18 16.92
C GLN A 107 6.31 23.76 16.79
N PRO A 108 5.96 22.48 17.03
CA PRO A 108 4.58 22.03 16.97
C PRO A 108 3.72 22.68 18.06
N ASP A 109 2.41 22.78 17.84
CA ASP A 109 1.47 23.39 18.79
C ASP A 109 1.30 22.54 20.08
N VAL A 110 1.40 21.21 19.94
CA VAL A 110 1.24 20.26 21.04
C VAL A 110 2.55 20.13 21.83
N ASP A 111 2.53 20.46 23.12
CA ASP A 111 3.71 20.36 24.00
C ASP A 111 4.07 18.92 24.36
N GLU A 112 3.06 18.11 24.61
CA GLU A 112 3.17 16.73 25.06
C GLU A 112 1.99 15.92 24.53
N PHE A 113 2.24 14.68 24.14
CA PHE A 113 1.20 13.71 23.82
C PHE A 113 1.55 12.31 24.32
N THR A 114 0.50 11.50 24.54
CA THR A 114 0.64 10.10 24.94
C THR A 114 0.02 9.19 23.87
N VAL A 115 0.79 8.25 23.40
CA VAL A 115 0.29 7.14 22.57
C VAL A 115 -0.24 6.05 23.49
N LYS A 116 -1.51 5.67 23.34
CA LYS A 116 -2.15 4.55 24.04
C LYS A 116 -2.28 3.36 23.13
N VAL A 117 -1.88 2.19 23.59
CA VAL A 117 -2.05 0.92 22.85
C VAL A 117 -3.44 0.37 23.14
N ILE A 118 -4.34 0.46 22.17
CA ILE A 118 -5.69 -0.10 22.23
C ILE A 118 -5.83 -1.06 21.05
N ALA A 119 -5.89 -2.35 21.36
CA ALA A 119 -5.86 -3.40 20.33
C ALA A 119 -7.19 -3.54 19.56
N ASP A 120 -8.31 -3.26 20.21
CA ASP A 120 -9.64 -3.39 19.65
C ASP A 120 -10.12 -2.04 19.08
N PRO A 121 -10.49 -1.97 17.78
CA PRO A 121 -10.92 -0.72 17.15
C PRO A 121 -12.21 -0.13 17.76
N ASP A 122 -13.15 -0.96 18.18
CA ASP A 122 -14.40 -0.49 18.79
C ASP A 122 -14.13 0.11 20.18
N ALA A 123 -13.19 -0.48 20.95
CA ALA A 123 -12.73 0.09 22.19
C ALA A 123 -12.01 1.43 21.97
N ALA A 124 -11.25 1.58 20.87
CA ALA A 124 -10.61 2.84 20.51
C ALA A 124 -11.64 3.95 20.19
N ILE A 125 -12.69 3.62 19.42
CA ILE A 125 -13.81 4.52 19.12
C ILE A 125 -14.50 4.96 20.41
N LEU A 126 -14.78 4.03 21.32
CA LEU A 126 -15.39 4.34 22.62
C LEU A 126 -14.47 5.23 23.46
N ALA A 127 -13.17 4.98 23.46
CA ALA A 127 -12.19 5.80 24.19
C ALA A 127 -12.17 7.26 23.69
N LEU A 128 -12.27 7.48 22.37
CA LEU A 128 -12.40 8.82 21.79
C LEU A 128 -13.69 9.51 22.24
N ARG A 129 -14.82 8.82 22.19
CA ARG A 129 -16.13 9.36 22.64
C ARG A 129 -16.16 9.72 24.12
N ASN A 130 -15.45 8.96 24.94
CA ASN A 130 -15.33 9.21 26.37
C ASN A 130 -14.27 10.28 26.73
N GLY A 131 -13.52 10.78 25.74
CA GLY A 131 -12.42 11.71 25.96
C GLY A 131 -11.18 11.10 26.63
N GLU A 132 -11.04 9.77 26.56
CA GLU A 132 -9.86 9.04 27.08
C GLU A 132 -8.69 9.09 26.09
N VAL A 133 -8.99 9.30 24.81
CA VAL A 133 -8.05 9.64 23.73
C VAL A 133 -8.60 10.83 22.96
N ASP A 134 -7.74 11.58 22.28
CA ASP A 134 -8.12 12.81 21.60
C ASP A 134 -7.98 12.72 20.08
N LEU A 135 -7.29 11.70 19.54
CA LEU A 135 -7.10 11.47 18.12
C LEU A 135 -7.06 9.98 17.83
N LEU A 136 -7.81 9.55 16.82
CA LEU A 136 -7.70 8.25 16.15
C LEU A 136 -7.41 8.48 14.69
N ALA A 137 -6.37 7.87 14.15
CA ALA A 137 -6.02 8.00 12.74
C ALA A 137 -5.57 6.67 12.16
N GLY A 138 -5.88 6.45 10.89
CA GLY A 138 -5.51 5.26 10.11
C GLY A 138 -6.52 4.11 10.19
N THR A 139 -6.63 3.37 9.11
CA THR A 139 -7.63 2.31 8.86
C THR A 139 -7.59 1.14 9.85
N SER A 140 -6.42 0.86 10.44
CA SER A 140 -6.27 -0.21 11.43
C SER A 140 -6.81 0.14 12.83
N ARG A 141 -7.14 1.42 13.08
CA ARG A 141 -7.55 1.94 14.40
C ARG A 141 -8.94 2.54 14.39
N LEU A 142 -9.42 2.89 13.22
CA LEU A 142 -10.74 3.48 13.00
C LEU A 142 -11.37 2.76 11.81
N SER A 143 -12.43 1.99 12.06
CA SER A 143 -13.17 1.32 10.99
C SER A 143 -13.96 2.31 10.14
N PHE A 144 -14.31 1.95 8.90
CA PHE A 144 -15.16 2.77 8.03
C PHE A 144 -16.51 3.11 8.70
N ALA A 145 -17.15 2.10 9.30
CA ALA A 145 -18.39 2.28 10.05
C ALA A 145 -18.19 3.22 11.26
N GLY A 146 -17.08 3.06 11.98
CA GLY A 146 -16.72 3.91 13.10
C GLY A 146 -16.47 5.36 12.68
N TYR A 147 -15.78 5.60 11.57
CA TYR A 147 -15.63 6.94 11.02
C TYR A 147 -17.00 7.57 10.67
N THR A 148 -17.85 6.82 9.97
CA THR A 148 -19.20 7.27 9.60
C THR A 148 -20.05 7.60 10.83
N GLU A 149 -19.99 6.79 11.89
CA GLU A 149 -20.66 7.06 13.15
C GLU A 149 -20.12 8.34 13.82
N LEU A 150 -18.79 8.47 13.91
CA LEU A 150 -18.14 9.60 14.57
C LEU A 150 -18.31 10.91 13.80
N SER A 151 -18.42 10.87 12.47
CA SER A 151 -18.63 12.07 11.65
C SER A 151 -19.95 12.81 11.96
N SER A 152 -20.90 12.11 12.59
CA SER A 152 -22.19 12.67 13.03
C SER A 152 -22.26 12.93 14.55
N ALA A 153 -21.17 12.68 15.29
CA ALA A 153 -21.17 12.79 16.75
C ALA A 153 -20.81 14.20 17.21
N ASP A 154 -21.53 14.71 18.21
CA ASP A 154 -21.24 16.01 18.82
C ASP A 154 -19.86 15.99 19.51
N GLY A 155 -19.08 17.05 19.33
CA GLY A 155 -17.74 17.19 19.92
C GLY A 155 -16.64 16.39 19.23
N ILE A 156 -16.94 15.77 18.09
CA ILE A 156 -15.96 15.05 17.26
C ILE A 156 -15.76 15.81 15.93
N GLY A 157 -14.50 16.04 15.58
CA GLY A 157 -14.08 16.47 14.27
C GLY A 157 -13.59 15.26 13.48
N THR A 158 -13.78 15.28 12.17
CA THR A 158 -13.26 14.24 11.26
C THR A 158 -12.52 14.87 10.10
N VAL A 159 -11.56 14.15 9.57
CA VAL A 159 -10.85 14.49 8.34
C VAL A 159 -10.74 13.26 7.45
N LEU A 160 -11.01 13.44 6.17
CA LEU A 160 -10.71 12.52 5.08
C LEU A 160 -9.70 13.22 4.19
N ASP A 161 -8.55 12.59 3.95
CA ASP A 161 -7.51 13.15 3.10
C ASP A 161 -7.89 12.95 1.63
N ASP A 162 -7.74 13.98 0.81
CA ASP A 162 -8.04 13.91 -0.62
C ASP A 162 -6.96 13.12 -1.38
N SER A 163 -5.77 12.95 -0.80
CA SER A 163 -4.70 12.18 -1.42
C SER A 163 -4.94 10.67 -1.33
N ILE A 164 -4.52 9.96 -2.38
CA ILE A 164 -4.63 8.50 -2.44
C ILE A 164 -3.46 7.88 -1.68
N SER A 165 -3.77 6.95 -0.80
CA SER A 165 -2.78 6.23 -0.01
C SER A 165 -2.25 4.98 -0.71
N ASN A 166 -3.12 4.20 -1.28
CA ASN A 166 -2.82 3.03 -2.11
C ASN A 166 -4.03 2.70 -2.96
N SER A 167 -3.82 1.87 -3.97
CA SER A 167 -4.91 1.31 -4.78
C SER A 167 -5.10 -0.16 -4.44
N ARG A 168 -6.36 -0.58 -4.34
CA ARG A 168 -6.74 -1.98 -4.24
C ARG A 168 -6.97 -2.53 -5.62
N PHE A 169 -6.47 -3.72 -5.87
CA PHE A 169 -6.60 -4.36 -7.17
C PHE A 169 -6.77 -5.87 -7.06
N ILE A 170 -7.28 -6.46 -8.13
CA ILE A 170 -7.30 -7.89 -8.36
C ILE A 170 -6.10 -8.24 -9.23
N GLY A 171 -5.28 -9.18 -8.78
CA GLY A 171 -4.19 -9.75 -9.54
C GLY A 171 -4.43 -11.21 -9.87
N PHE A 172 -4.09 -11.64 -11.08
CA PHE A 172 -4.36 -12.98 -11.60
C PHE A 172 -3.09 -13.80 -11.75
N ASN A 173 -3.19 -15.12 -11.59
CA ASN A 173 -2.17 -16.03 -12.07
C ASN A 173 -2.32 -16.19 -13.61
N THR A 174 -1.58 -15.41 -14.36
CA THR A 174 -1.66 -15.39 -15.82
C THR A 174 -0.99 -16.57 -16.48
N GLN A 175 -0.33 -17.44 -15.72
CA GLN A 175 0.40 -18.58 -16.25
C GLN A 175 -0.49 -19.83 -16.36
N GLU A 176 -1.64 -19.85 -15.70
CA GLU A 176 -2.54 -20.99 -15.65
C GLU A 176 -3.97 -20.62 -16.08
N ALA A 177 -4.71 -21.63 -16.61
CA ALA A 177 -6.12 -21.46 -16.94
C ALA A 177 -6.95 -21.29 -15.65
N PRO A 178 -8.02 -20.46 -15.66
CA PRO A 178 -8.55 -19.77 -16.83
C PRO A 178 -7.91 -18.42 -17.13
N PHE A 179 -7.07 -17.91 -16.22
CA PHE A 179 -6.57 -16.54 -16.28
C PHE A 179 -5.33 -16.32 -17.17
N ASN A 180 -4.84 -17.37 -17.84
CA ASN A 180 -3.88 -17.22 -18.94
C ASN A 180 -4.52 -16.61 -20.21
N ASP A 181 -5.86 -16.56 -20.29
CA ASP A 181 -6.61 -15.89 -21.37
C ASP A 181 -6.97 -14.46 -20.96
N ALA A 182 -6.47 -13.46 -21.70
CA ALA A 182 -6.76 -12.06 -21.45
C ALA A 182 -8.26 -11.73 -21.50
N ALA A 183 -9.04 -12.41 -22.38
CA ALA A 183 -10.48 -12.19 -22.46
C ALA A 183 -11.20 -12.57 -21.16
N VAL A 184 -10.73 -13.58 -20.45
CA VAL A 184 -11.29 -13.97 -19.15
C VAL A 184 -10.95 -12.92 -18.09
N ARG A 185 -9.72 -12.39 -18.05
CA ARG A 185 -9.34 -11.32 -17.13
C ARG A 185 -10.10 -10.02 -17.40
N GLN A 186 -10.25 -9.65 -18.68
CA GLN A 186 -11.06 -8.50 -19.10
C GLN A 186 -12.55 -8.70 -18.74
N ALA A 187 -13.08 -9.93 -18.83
CA ALA A 187 -14.43 -10.23 -18.37
C ALA A 187 -14.59 -9.99 -16.87
N VAL A 188 -13.62 -10.38 -16.03
CA VAL A 188 -13.61 -10.03 -14.61
C VAL A 188 -13.61 -8.52 -14.42
N ALA A 189 -12.76 -7.78 -15.16
CA ALA A 189 -12.68 -6.33 -15.06
C ALA A 189 -14.00 -5.61 -15.38
N TYR A 190 -14.75 -6.10 -16.40
CA TYR A 190 -16.08 -5.58 -16.75
C TYR A 190 -17.19 -6.04 -15.80
N ALA A 191 -17.02 -7.17 -15.09
CA ALA A 191 -18.06 -7.72 -14.21
C ALA A 191 -18.13 -7.05 -12.85
N ILE A 192 -17.12 -6.27 -12.46
CA ILE A 192 -17.00 -5.68 -11.13
C ILE A 192 -17.54 -4.25 -11.12
N ASP A 193 -18.57 -4.01 -10.28
CA ASP A 193 -19.14 -2.69 -10.04
C ASP A 193 -18.36 -1.97 -8.92
N LYS A 194 -17.31 -1.27 -9.33
CA LYS A 194 -16.37 -0.57 -8.45
C LYS A 194 -17.04 0.52 -7.62
N GLU A 195 -18.05 1.22 -8.18
CA GLU A 195 -18.81 2.25 -7.48
C GLU A 195 -19.66 1.61 -6.36
N THR A 196 -20.35 0.51 -6.67
CA THR A 196 -21.12 -0.23 -5.66
C THR A 196 -20.22 -0.76 -4.54
N ILE A 197 -19.02 -1.25 -4.86
CA ILE A 197 -18.04 -1.69 -3.85
C ILE A 197 -17.59 -0.51 -3.00
N SER A 198 -17.22 0.62 -3.61
CA SER A 198 -16.83 1.85 -2.89
C SER A 198 -17.91 2.27 -1.88
N ASP A 199 -19.15 2.36 -2.32
CA ASP A 199 -20.26 2.84 -1.50
C ASP A 199 -20.68 1.83 -0.42
N SER A 200 -20.84 0.57 -0.78
CA SER A 200 -21.45 -0.44 0.11
C SER A 200 -20.44 -1.09 1.06
N VAL A 201 -19.20 -1.29 0.61
CA VAL A 201 -18.14 -1.95 1.40
C VAL A 201 -17.29 -0.93 2.14
N PHE A 202 -16.86 0.14 1.44
CA PHE A 202 -15.94 1.14 2.00
C PHE A 202 -16.65 2.41 2.48
N SER A 203 -17.99 2.41 2.53
CA SER A 203 -18.81 3.55 3.02
C SER A 203 -18.53 4.88 2.29
N GLY A 204 -18.10 4.83 1.03
CA GLY A 204 -17.69 5.98 0.24
C GLY A 204 -16.40 6.67 0.70
N LEU A 205 -15.62 6.03 1.58
CA LEU A 205 -14.33 6.56 2.07
C LEU A 205 -13.14 6.13 1.19
N GLU A 206 -13.35 5.19 0.29
CA GLU A 206 -12.45 4.89 -0.80
C GLU A 206 -13.14 5.26 -2.11
N THR A 207 -12.39 5.73 -3.10
CA THR A 207 -12.94 6.08 -4.41
C THR A 207 -12.80 4.93 -5.39
N ALA A 208 -13.81 4.70 -6.23
CA ALA A 208 -13.71 3.75 -7.33
C ALA A 208 -12.52 4.12 -8.24
N SER A 209 -11.70 3.15 -8.62
CA SER A 209 -10.49 3.41 -9.41
C SER A 209 -10.44 2.59 -10.69
N GLU A 210 -10.07 3.26 -11.78
CA GLU A 210 -9.80 2.65 -13.08
C GLU A 210 -8.29 2.47 -13.35
N GLN A 211 -7.45 3.01 -12.47
CA GLN A 211 -5.99 2.99 -12.63
C GLN A 211 -5.31 2.35 -11.44
N LEU A 212 -4.25 1.57 -11.71
CA LEU A 212 -3.47 0.91 -10.68
C LEU A 212 -2.71 1.91 -9.81
N LEU A 213 -2.14 2.92 -10.44
CA LEU A 213 -1.40 4.01 -9.79
C LEU A 213 -2.05 5.33 -10.20
N ASP A 214 -2.24 6.23 -9.23
CA ASP A 214 -2.89 7.52 -9.48
C ASP A 214 -2.06 8.39 -10.45
N THR A 215 -2.75 9.09 -11.34
CA THR A 215 -2.11 9.94 -12.37
C THR A 215 -1.36 11.14 -11.80
N SER A 216 -1.62 11.52 -10.56
CA SER A 216 -0.86 12.57 -9.87
C SER A 216 0.53 12.11 -9.41
N LEU A 217 0.76 10.79 -9.37
CA LEU A 217 2.07 10.23 -9.01
C LEU A 217 3.08 10.42 -10.15
N PRO A 218 4.37 10.59 -9.83
CA PRO A 218 5.42 10.72 -10.84
C PRO A 218 5.38 9.56 -11.84
N TYR A 219 5.47 9.89 -13.13
CA TYR A 219 5.50 8.94 -14.25
C TYR A 219 4.21 8.13 -14.49
N CYS A 220 3.13 8.34 -13.70
CA CYS A 220 1.90 7.56 -13.77
C CYS A 220 0.77 8.20 -14.58
N ASP A 221 0.95 9.41 -15.12
CA ASP A 221 0.00 10.03 -16.05
C ASP A 221 0.11 9.37 -17.44
N VAL A 222 -0.55 8.21 -17.57
CA VAL A 222 -0.54 7.39 -18.78
C VAL A 222 -1.95 7.14 -19.29
N GLU A 223 -2.12 7.14 -20.63
CA GLU A 223 -3.38 6.71 -21.25
C GLU A 223 -3.41 5.18 -21.27
N ALA A 224 -4.32 4.58 -20.52
CA ALA A 224 -4.50 3.15 -20.42
C ALA A 224 -5.98 2.77 -20.55
N THR A 225 -6.25 1.51 -20.95
CA THR A 225 -7.61 0.99 -21.05
C THR A 225 -8.30 1.01 -19.69
N THR A 226 -9.55 1.46 -19.65
CA THR A 226 -10.42 1.44 -18.47
C THR A 226 -11.57 0.45 -18.68
N TYR A 227 -12.10 -0.09 -17.58
CA TYR A 227 -13.13 -1.13 -17.59
C TYR A 227 -14.31 -0.67 -16.73
N SER A 228 -15.21 0.10 -17.31
CA SER A 228 -16.46 0.46 -16.64
C SER A 228 -17.39 -0.75 -16.54
N TYR A 229 -18.08 -0.90 -15.42
CA TYR A 229 -18.99 -2.02 -15.16
C TYR A 229 -19.94 -2.30 -16.32
N ASN A 230 -19.91 -3.51 -16.83
CA ASN A 230 -20.75 -3.99 -17.92
C ASN A 230 -20.83 -5.53 -17.93
N ALA A 231 -21.78 -6.08 -17.17
CA ALA A 231 -21.97 -7.53 -17.05
C ALA A 231 -22.28 -8.21 -18.39
N ASP A 232 -22.97 -7.54 -19.31
CA ASP A 232 -23.27 -8.12 -20.62
C ASP A 232 -21.97 -8.24 -21.46
N LYS A 233 -21.10 -7.24 -21.40
CA LYS A 233 -19.79 -7.28 -22.05
C LYS A 233 -18.89 -8.37 -21.47
N ALA A 234 -18.92 -8.57 -20.15
CA ALA A 234 -18.23 -9.67 -19.49
C ALA A 234 -18.71 -11.04 -20.01
N LYS A 235 -20.01 -11.24 -20.13
CA LYS A 235 -20.61 -12.47 -20.70
C LYS A 235 -20.20 -12.70 -22.16
N GLU A 236 -20.21 -11.66 -23.00
CA GLU A 236 -19.75 -11.74 -24.39
C GLU A 236 -18.28 -12.16 -24.50
N LEU A 237 -17.40 -11.63 -23.65
CA LEU A 237 -15.98 -11.97 -23.64
C LEU A 237 -15.78 -13.44 -23.23
N LEU A 238 -16.48 -13.91 -22.19
CA LEU A 238 -16.42 -15.31 -21.76
C LEU A 238 -16.90 -16.26 -22.87
N GLU A 239 -18.02 -15.93 -23.54
CA GLU A 239 -18.53 -16.72 -24.67
C GLU A 239 -17.53 -16.76 -25.82
N SER A 240 -16.92 -15.62 -26.17
CA SER A 240 -15.89 -15.52 -27.21
C SER A 240 -14.64 -16.33 -26.85
N ALA A 241 -14.31 -16.45 -25.57
CA ALA A 241 -13.24 -17.28 -25.05
C ALA A 241 -13.60 -18.77 -24.96
N GLY A 242 -14.84 -19.14 -25.30
CA GLY A 242 -15.33 -20.52 -25.31
C GLY A 242 -15.93 -21.01 -23.98
N TRP A 243 -16.15 -20.11 -23.03
CA TRP A 243 -16.81 -20.41 -21.75
C TRP A 243 -18.31 -20.22 -21.91
N VAL A 244 -19.10 -21.30 -21.84
CA VAL A 244 -20.56 -21.30 -22.02
C VAL A 244 -21.20 -22.15 -20.94
N ASP A 245 -22.34 -21.68 -20.41
CA ASP A 245 -23.20 -22.50 -19.55
C ASP A 245 -23.97 -23.48 -20.43
N SER A 246 -23.51 -24.71 -20.51
CA SER A 246 -24.03 -25.72 -21.44
C SER A 246 -25.09 -26.61 -20.80
N ASP A 247 -25.14 -26.72 -19.49
CA ASP A 247 -26.09 -27.53 -18.74
C ASP A 247 -27.18 -26.72 -18.02
N GLY A 248 -27.04 -25.39 -17.97
CA GLY A 248 -28.03 -24.45 -17.43
C GLY A 248 -27.98 -24.33 -15.92
N ASP A 249 -26.86 -24.68 -15.28
CA ASP A 249 -26.70 -24.58 -13.82
C ASP A 249 -26.21 -23.20 -13.35
N GLY A 250 -25.93 -22.29 -14.31
CA GLY A 250 -25.46 -20.92 -14.06
C GLY A 250 -23.95 -20.76 -14.02
N ILE A 251 -23.20 -21.87 -14.08
CA ILE A 251 -21.73 -21.87 -14.11
C ILE A 251 -21.29 -22.18 -15.54
N ARG A 252 -20.33 -21.44 -16.05
CA ARG A 252 -19.82 -21.68 -17.42
C ARG A 252 -18.79 -22.80 -17.47
N GLU A 253 -18.76 -23.54 -18.57
CA GLU A 253 -17.80 -24.59 -18.84
C GLU A 253 -17.04 -24.36 -20.15
N LYS A 254 -15.82 -24.88 -20.19
CA LYS A 254 -15.01 -25.00 -21.41
C LYS A 254 -14.28 -26.35 -21.38
N ASP A 255 -14.42 -27.12 -22.46
CA ASP A 255 -13.76 -28.44 -22.61
C ASP A 255 -14.09 -29.41 -21.47
N GLY A 256 -15.26 -29.29 -20.85
CA GLY A 256 -15.73 -30.09 -19.72
C GLY A 256 -15.22 -29.64 -18.34
N ALA A 257 -14.47 -28.58 -18.27
CA ALA A 257 -14.06 -27.96 -17.00
C ALA A 257 -14.97 -26.78 -16.64
N LYS A 258 -15.44 -26.71 -15.41
CA LYS A 258 -16.22 -25.57 -14.90
C LYS A 258 -15.31 -24.37 -14.67
N LEU A 259 -15.88 -23.15 -14.82
CA LEU A 259 -15.22 -21.90 -14.50
C LEU A 259 -15.24 -21.67 -12.97
N SER A 260 -14.56 -22.57 -12.26
CA SER A 260 -14.49 -22.59 -10.79
C SER A 260 -13.10 -22.10 -10.38
N VAL A 261 -13.03 -21.04 -9.56
CA VAL A 261 -11.80 -20.35 -9.19
C VAL A 261 -11.79 -19.95 -7.72
N THR A 262 -10.61 -19.81 -7.14
CA THR A 262 -10.39 -19.38 -5.77
C THR A 262 -9.95 -17.92 -5.73
N LEU A 263 -10.65 -17.08 -4.95
CA LEU A 263 -10.28 -15.71 -4.66
C LEU A 263 -9.55 -15.63 -3.33
N ASP A 264 -8.25 -15.41 -3.39
CA ASP A 264 -7.42 -15.23 -2.20
C ASP A 264 -7.45 -13.79 -1.69
N TYR A 265 -7.44 -13.62 -0.38
CA TYR A 265 -7.32 -12.32 0.26
C TYR A 265 -6.80 -12.42 1.69
N ILE A 266 -6.25 -11.33 2.22
CA ILE A 266 -5.79 -11.24 3.60
C ILE A 266 -6.95 -10.76 4.47
N THR A 267 -7.35 -11.59 5.47
CA THR A 267 -8.33 -11.22 6.48
C THR A 267 -7.80 -10.10 7.38
N ASN A 268 -8.69 -9.36 8.03
CA ASN A 268 -8.36 -8.28 8.96
C ASN A 268 -7.62 -7.07 8.35
N GLN A 269 -7.61 -6.95 7.03
CA GLN A 269 -7.20 -5.73 6.34
C GLN A 269 -8.40 -4.86 5.96
N GLY A 270 -9.07 -4.31 6.98
CA GLY A 270 -10.29 -3.54 6.79
C GLY A 270 -11.44 -4.43 6.35
N THR A 271 -12.16 -4.03 5.32
CA THR A 271 -13.36 -4.70 4.81
C THR A 271 -13.07 -5.64 3.62
N MET A 272 -11.86 -6.21 3.53
CA MET A 272 -11.49 -7.11 2.42
C MET A 272 -12.31 -8.39 2.39
N ASP A 273 -12.76 -8.89 3.57
CA ASP A 273 -13.69 -10.01 3.66
C ASP A 273 -15.02 -9.68 2.93
N ASP A 274 -15.57 -8.48 3.17
CA ASP A 274 -16.82 -8.04 2.53
C ASP A 274 -16.62 -7.77 1.03
N ALA A 275 -15.50 -7.15 0.64
CA ALA A 275 -15.15 -6.94 -0.76
C ALA A 275 -15.04 -8.26 -1.53
N ALA A 276 -14.39 -9.27 -0.95
CA ALA A 276 -14.26 -10.59 -1.55
C ALA A 276 -15.62 -11.27 -1.78
N LEU A 277 -16.57 -11.10 -0.84
CA LEU A 277 -17.92 -11.65 -0.97
C LEU A 277 -18.72 -10.94 -2.07
N VAL A 278 -18.65 -9.61 -2.16
CA VAL A 278 -19.32 -8.83 -3.22
C VAL A 278 -18.74 -9.20 -4.58
N ILE A 279 -17.42 -9.22 -4.73
CA ILE A 279 -16.74 -9.61 -5.98
C ILE A 279 -17.13 -11.04 -6.39
N ALA A 280 -17.15 -11.98 -5.44
CA ALA A 280 -17.56 -13.36 -5.74
C ALA A 280 -19.02 -13.44 -6.22
N GLN A 281 -19.92 -12.63 -5.65
CA GLN A 281 -21.31 -12.55 -6.10
C GLN A 281 -21.41 -11.98 -7.51
N GLU A 282 -20.77 -10.85 -7.80
CA GLU A 282 -20.79 -10.21 -9.12
C GLU A 282 -20.22 -11.11 -10.22
N LEU A 283 -19.14 -11.82 -9.94
CA LEU A 283 -18.57 -12.81 -10.84
C LEU A 283 -19.51 -14.00 -11.05
N GLY A 284 -20.25 -14.39 -10.02
CA GLY A 284 -21.31 -15.42 -10.12
C GLY A 284 -22.41 -15.04 -11.12
N GLU A 285 -22.77 -13.76 -11.22
CA GLU A 285 -23.80 -13.27 -12.15
C GLU A 285 -23.38 -13.38 -13.64
N VAL A 286 -22.08 -13.49 -13.90
CA VAL A 286 -21.54 -13.68 -15.26
C VAL A 286 -21.07 -15.11 -15.53
N GLY A 287 -21.23 -16.03 -14.55
CA GLY A 287 -21.03 -17.47 -14.74
C GLY A 287 -19.76 -18.07 -14.16
N PHE A 288 -19.07 -17.37 -13.23
CA PHE A 288 -18.01 -17.98 -12.42
C PHE A 288 -18.58 -18.68 -11.18
N GLU A 289 -17.91 -19.72 -10.75
CA GLU A 289 -18.04 -20.29 -9.41
C GLU A 289 -16.80 -19.83 -8.61
N VAL A 290 -16.97 -18.81 -7.76
CA VAL A 290 -15.86 -18.24 -6.97
C VAL A 290 -15.91 -18.75 -5.55
N THR A 291 -14.79 -19.26 -5.06
CA THR A 291 -14.58 -19.63 -3.65
C THR A 291 -13.67 -18.62 -2.98
N PRO A 292 -14.18 -17.69 -2.14
CA PRO A 292 -13.33 -16.80 -1.35
C PRO A 292 -12.50 -17.59 -0.33
N ARG A 293 -11.17 -17.36 -0.30
CA ARG A 293 -10.23 -18.00 0.62
C ARG A 293 -9.49 -16.90 1.41
N GLY A 294 -10.10 -16.49 2.53
CA GLY A 294 -9.48 -15.55 3.46
C GLY A 294 -8.43 -16.24 4.34
N SER A 295 -7.29 -15.62 4.54
CA SER A 295 -6.23 -16.13 5.38
C SER A 295 -5.48 -15.01 6.13
N ASP A 296 -4.74 -15.36 7.19
CA ASP A 296 -3.80 -14.41 7.78
C ASP A 296 -2.63 -14.13 6.81
N ASN A 297 -1.91 -13.03 7.08
CA ASN A 297 -0.85 -12.58 6.19
C ASN A 297 0.20 -13.66 5.89
N MET A 298 0.65 -14.43 6.89
CA MET A 298 1.67 -15.48 6.70
C MET A 298 1.16 -16.63 5.86
N THR A 299 -0.10 -17.01 6.05
CA THR A 299 -0.77 -18.06 5.26
C THR A 299 -0.99 -17.60 3.83
N SER A 300 -1.44 -16.35 3.63
CA SER A 300 -1.59 -15.75 2.29
C SER A 300 -0.25 -15.73 1.55
N VAL A 301 0.82 -15.26 2.20
CA VAL A 301 2.18 -15.30 1.65
C VAL A 301 2.57 -16.73 1.24
N SER A 302 2.20 -17.75 2.02
CA SER A 302 2.50 -19.14 1.67
C SER A 302 1.83 -19.58 0.36
N TYR A 303 0.58 -19.21 0.13
CA TYR A 303 -0.14 -19.53 -1.13
C TYR A 303 0.38 -18.70 -2.30
N THR A 304 0.49 -17.40 -2.12
CA THR A 304 0.74 -16.48 -3.22
C THR A 304 2.22 -16.27 -3.53
N GLN A 305 3.11 -16.36 -2.53
CA GLN A 305 4.53 -16.01 -2.69
C GLN A 305 5.46 -17.22 -2.66
N VAL A 306 5.11 -18.28 -1.93
CA VAL A 306 5.99 -19.44 -1.82
C VAL A 306 5.59 -20.54 -2.79
N SER A 307 4.30 -20.88 -2.86
CA SER A 307 3.81 -21.97 -3.71
C SER A 307 3.26 -21.51 -5.06
N THR A 308 2.94 -20.23 -5.24
CA THR A 308 2.20 -19.72 -6.39
C THR A 308 0.86 -20.44 -6.63
N ASP A 309 0.30 -21.03 -5.58
CA ASP A 309 -0.96 -21.78 -5.59
C ASP A 309 -2.14 -20.83 -5.38
N PHE A 310 -2.38 -19.96 -6.36
CA PHE A 310 -3.51 -19.06 -6.40
C PHE A 310 -4.07 -18.95 -7.82
N ASP A 311 -5.37 -18.73 -7.93
CA ASP A 311 -6.02 -18.40 -9.20
C ASP A 311 -6.02 -16.89 -9.41
N PHE A 312 -6.58 -16.14 -8.45
CA PHE A 312 -6.52 -14.69 -8.40
C PHE A 312 -6.65 -14.20 -6.95
N SER A 313 -6.21 -12.96 -6.69
CA SER A 313 -6.12 -12.44 -5.33
C SER A 313 -6.47 -10.96 -5.25
N LEU A 314 -7.09 -10.55 -4.12
CA LEU A 314 -7.20 -9.14 -3.76
C LEU A 314 -5.88 -8.68 -3.16
N HIS A 315 -5.36 -7.58 -3.66
CA HIS A 315 -4.07 -7.03 -3.26
C HIS A 315 -4.10 -5.51 -3.21
N THR A 316 -3.03 -4.91 -2.69
CA THR A 316 -2.85 -3.46 -2.63
C THR A 316 -1.51 -3.07 -3.25
N THR A 317 -1.44 -1.88 -3.84
CA THR A 317 -0.16 -1.30 -4.26
C THR A 317 0.72 -1.03 -3.06
N TYR A 318 2.01 -1.06 -3.24
CA TYR A 318 2.97 -0.61 -2.24
C TYR A 318 2.96 0.92 -2.23
N GLY A 319 2.60 1.51 -1.11
CA GLY A 319 2.32 2.94 -1.13
C GLY A 319 2.38 3.63 0.23
N GLY A 320 3.38 3.33 1.07
CA GLY A 320 3.59 4.12 2.28
C GLY A 320 4.02 5.56 2.01
N TYR A 321 4.47 5.89 0.78
CA TYR A 321 5.20 7.13 0.49
C TYR A 321 4.76 7.86 -0.77
N TYR A 322 3.59 7.54 -1.32
CA TYR A 322 3.15 8.07 -2.62
C TYR A 322 4.18 7.86 -3.74
N ASP A 323 4.95 6.77 -3.65
CA ASP A 323 5.98 6.44 -4.61
C ASP A 323 5.58 5.23 -5.44
N PRO A 324 5.35 5.40 -6.74
CA PRO A 324 5.01 4.30 -7.62
C PRO A 324 6.17 3.31 -7.82
N PHE A 325 7.40 3.72 -7.47
CA PHE A 325 8.63 2.95 -7.69
C PHE A 325 8.57 1.55 -7.07
N LEU A 326 8.14 1.44 -5.81
CA LEU A 326 8.06 0.14 -5.14
C LEU A 326 7.07 -0.81 -5.83
N THR A 327 5.91 -0.33 -6.24
CA THR A 327 4.95 -1.14 -6.99
C THR A 327 5.54 -1.58 -8.32
N MET A 328 6.18 -0.68 -9.07
CA MET A 328 6.78 -0.97 -10.36
C MET A 328 7.92 -1.99 -10.27
N THR A 329 8.84 -1.79 -9.33
CA THR A 329 9.99 -2.71 -9.20
C THR A 329 9.62 -4.08 -8.65
N ASN A 330 8.56 -4.15 -7.82
CA ASN A 330 8.02 -5.44 -7.36
C ASN A 330 7.31 -6.24 -8.47
N MET A 331 7.07 -5.66 -9.64
CA MET A 331 6.65 -6.42 -10.82
C MET A 331 7.78 -7.26 -11.44
N ASN A 332 9.03 -7.07 -11.00
CA ASN A 332 10.18 -7.85 -11.47
C ASN A 332 10.38 -9.11 -10.62
N PRO A 333 10.26 -10.33 -11.19
CA PRO A 333 10.41 -11.59 -10.46
C PRO A 333 11.82 -11.86 -9.91
N GLU A 334 12.84 -11.12 -10.38
CA GLU A 334 14.21 -11.23 -9.84
C GLU A 334 14.41 -10.41 -8.56
N MET A 335 13.42 -9.58 -8.19
CA MET A 335 13.54 -8.63 -7.08
C MET A 335 13.02 -9.17 -5.76
N MET A 336 11.74 -9.19 -5.57
CA MET A 336 11.09 -9.56 -4.33
C MET A 336 10.03 -10.64 -4.54
N SER A 337 9.62 -11.25 -3.44
CA SER A 337 8.59 -12.27 -3.48
C SER A 337 7.19 -11.65 -3.56
N ASP A 338 6.79 -11.12 -4.72
CA ASP A 338 5.42 -10.73 -5.02
C ASP A 338 4.91 -11.32 -6.34
N PRO A 339 4.60 -12.61 -6.38
CA PRO A 339 4.13 -13.30 -7.58
C PRO A 339 2.87 -12.71 -8.20
N ILE A 340 2.06 -11.96 -7.45
CA ILE A 340 0.87 -11.28 -7.97
C ILE A 340 1.30 -10.14 -8.91
N LEU A 341 2.23 -9.30 -8.48
CA LEU A 341 2.78 -8.23 -9.30
C LEU A 341 3.67 -8.75 -10.44
N TRP A 342 4.40 -9.85 -10.23
CA TRP A 342 5.25 -10.46 -11.28
C TRP A 342 4.47 -10.84 -12.53
N GLN A 343 3.18 -11.09 -12.43
CA GLN A 343 2.36 -11.49 -13.56
C GLN A 343 2.42 -10.47 -14.70
N VAL A 344 2.68 -9.20 -14.41
CA VAL A 344 2.90 -8.18 -15.44
C VAL A 344 4.14 -8.50 -16.25
N ALA A 345 5.29 -8.67 -15.58
CA ALA A 345 6.56 -9.00 -16.24
C ALA A 345 6.52 -10.35 -16.97
N LEU A 346 5.86 -11.36 -16.36
CA LEU A 346 5.75 -12.71 -16.94
C LEU A 346 4.82 -12.77 -18.16
N THR A 347 3.87 -11.85 -18.28
CA THR A 347 2.91 -11.81 -19.39
C THR A 347 3.39 -10.90 -20.52
N MET A 348 4.16 -9.86 -20.20
CA MET A 348 4.68 -8.88 -21.15
C MET A 348 5.92 -9.42 -21.87
N GLU A 349 6.00 -9.21 -23.19
CA GLU A 349 7.20 -9.55 -23.96
C GLU A 349 8.41 -8.73 -23.46
N ASN A 350 9.47 -9.39 -23.06
CA ASN A 350 10.67 -8.79 -22.41
C ASN A 350 10.37 -8.01 -21.11
N GLY A 351 9.22 -8.25 -20.48
CA GLY A 351 8.75 -7.46 -19.32
C GLY A 351 9.73 -7.45 -18.16
N THR A 352 10.34 -8.59 -17.84
CA THR A 352 11.36 -8.67 -16.77
C THR A 352 12.56 -7.76 -17.05
N ASP A 353 13.10 -7.77 -18.27
CA ASP A 353 14.25 -6.95 -18.66
C ASP A 353 13.86 -5.46 -18.70
N THR A 354 12.67 -5.14 -19.21
CA THR A 354 12.15 -3.77 -19.28
C THR A 354 11.99 -3.17 -17.87
N ILE A 355 11.38 -3.89 -16.94
CA ILE A 355 11.18 -3.40 -15.56
C ILE A 355 12.52 -3.31 -14.82
N LYS A 356 13.40 -4.28 -15.04
CA LYS A 356 14.73 -4.31 -14.44
C LYS A 356 15.60 -3.10 -14.83
N GLU A 357 15.37 -2.52 -16.00
CA GLU A 357 16.08 -1.32 -16.45
C GLU A 357 15.87 -0.13 -15.50
N LEU A 358 14.72 -0.06 -14.79
CA LEU A 358 14.48 0.95 -13.74
C LEU A 358 15.53 0.95 -12.64
N ASP A 359 16.17 -0.20 -12.39
CA ASP A 359 17.18 -0.37 -11.36
C ASP A 359 18.57 0.16 -11.74
N SER A 360 18.75 0.53 -13.00
CA SER A 360 20.05 0.87 -13.56
C SER A 360 20.04 2.09 -14.47
N THR A 361 18.98 2.89 -14.43
CA THR A 361 18.86 4.13 -15.21
C THR A 361 18.66 5.36 -14.32
N ALA A 362 19.22 6.49 -14.74
CA ALA A 362 18.92 7.83 -14.24
C ALA A 362 18.38 8.74 -15.36
N ASP A 363 18.09 8.18 -16.52
CA ASP A 363 17.46 8.87 -17.63
C ASP A 363 15.93 8.93 -17.39
N LEU A 364 15.44 10.10 -17.00
CA LEU A 364 14.02 10.28 -16.62
C LEU A 364 13.06 10.14 -17.80
N ASP A 365 13.50 10.43 -19.03
CA ASP A 365 12.68 10.19 -20.22
C ASP A 365 12.50 8.68 -20.43
N ARG A 366 13.57 7.90 -20.25
CA ARG A 366 13.50 6.45 -20.31
C ARG A 366 12.65 5.85 -19.18
N VAL A 367 12.73 6.40 -17.97
CA VAL A 367 11.85 6.02 -16.85
C VAL A 367 10.39 6.22 -17.23
N GLN A 368 10.02 7.39 -17.78
CA GLN A 368 8.66 7.68 -18.24
C GLN A 368 8.18 6.70 -19.32
N GLU A 369 9.05 6.35 -20.27
CA GLU A 369 8.72 5.35 -21.32
C GLU A 369 8.42 3.99 -20.69
N ILE A 370 9.25 3.51 -19.75
CA ILE A 370 9.03 2.22 -19.09
C ILE A 370 7.72 2.22 -18.30
N TYR A 371 7.44 3.27 -17.53
CA TYR A 371 6.17 3.39 -16.81
C TYR A 371 4.98 3.35 -17.77
N SER A 372 5.04 4.12 -18.86
CA SER A 372 3.97 4.14 -19.85
C SER A 372 3.77 2.76 -20.50
N GLU A 373 4.84 2.09 -20.87
CA GLU A 373 4.79 0.76 -21.50
C GLU A 373 4.20 -0.28 -20.54
N VAL A 374 4.69 -0.34 -19.32
CA VAL A 374 4.29 -1.36 -18.33
C VAL A 374 2.87 -1.14 -17.84
N LEU A 375 2.50 0.10 -17.48
CA LEU A 375 1.16 0.40 -16.95
C LEU A 375 0.08 0.27 -18.03
N THR A 376 0.35 0.72 -19.25
CA THR A 376 -0.58 0.53 -20.37
C THR A 376 -0.76 -0.95 -20.66
N PHE A 377 0.33 -1.74 -20.71
CA PHE A 377 0.24 -3.18 -20.94
C PHE A 377 -0.56 -3.87 -19.83
N ALA A 378 -0.29 -3.56 -18.55
CA ALA A 378 -1.00 -4.16 -17.42
C ALA A 378 -2.51 -3.91 -17.48
N ALA A 379 -2.91 -2.70 -17.87
CA ALA A 379 -4.31 -2.33 -18.04
C ALA A 379 -4.92 -2.98 -19.30
N ASP A 380 -4.30 -2.85 -20.47
CA ASP A 380 -4.84 -3.39 -21.75
C ASP A 380 -5.04 -4.91 -21.69
N GLN A 381 -4.16 -5.62 -21.01
CA GLN A 381 -4.25 -7.07 -20.84
C GLN A 381 -5.01 -7.48 -19.56
N ALA A 382 -5.53 -6.51 -18.80
CA ALA A 382 -6.19 -6.74 -17.52
C ALA A 382 -5.37 -7.69 -16.63
N VAL A 383 -4.06 -7.50 -16.56
CA VAL A 383 -3.19 -8.33 -15.69
C VAL A 383 -3.42 -8.00 -14.24
N LEU A 384 -3.58 -6.71 -13.94
CA LEU A 384 -3.97 -6.17 -12.65
C LEU A 384 -5.21 -5.30 -12.87
N VAL A 385 -6.27 -5.54 -12.11
CA VAL A 385 -7.55 -4.83 -12.24
C VAL A 385 -7.80 -4.02 -10.99
N PRO A 386 -7.56 -2.70 -11.01
CA PRO A 386 -7.85 -1.83 -9.88
C PRO A 386 -9.37 -1.73 -9.65
N PHE A 387 -9.78 -1.57 -8.40
CA PHE A 387 -11.20 -1.39 -8.07
C PHE A 387 -11.46 -0.21 -7.13
N THR A 388 -10.63 0.04 -6.09
CA THR A 388 -10.74 1.26 -5.27
C THR A 388 -9.38 1.86 -4.98
N SER A 389 -9.37 3.17 -4.73
CA SER A 389 -8.25 3.92 -4.18
C SER A 389 -8.57 4.32 -2.74
N ALA A 390 -7.69 3.96 -1.83
CA ALA A 390 -7.83 4.22 -0.41
C ALA A 390 -7.35 5.61 -0.04
N HIS A 391 -8.02 6.23 0.92
CA HIS A 391 -7.67 7.51 1.51
C HIS A 391 -7.35 7.36 3.00
N GLN A 392 -6.56 8.27 3.54
CA GLN A 392 -6.37 8.35 4.98
C GLN A 392 -7.52 9.11 5.64
N TYR A 393 -7.92 8.68 6.81
CA TYR A 393 -8.94 9.37 7.57
C TYR A 393 -8.68 9.30 9.08
N ALA A 394 -9.18 10.31 9.79
CA ALA A 394 -9.03 10.44 11.23
C ALA A 394 -10.28 11.04 11.87
N ALA A 395 -10.43 10.78 13.17
CA ALA A 395 -11.43 11.41 14.03
C ALA A 395 -10.74 11.94 15.28
N PHE A 396 -11.17 13.11 15.75
CA PHE A 396 -10.53 13.78 16.87
C PHE A 396 -11.51 14.55 17.76
N ASN A 397 -11.13 14.75 19.01
CA ASN A 397 -11.87 15.56 19.96
C ASN A 397 -11.82 17.04 19.57
N SER A 398 -12.93 17.56 19.02
CA SER A 398 -13.01 18.92 18.51
C SER A 398 -13.04 19.99 19.61
N ASP A 399 -13.14 19.64 20.89
CA ASP A 399 -13.00 20.60 21.99
C ASP A 399 -11.53 20.93 22.29
N LYS A 400 -10.61 20.03 21.94
CA LYS A 400 -9.16 20.18 22.19
C LYS A 400 -8.34 20.42 20.93
N ILE A 401 -8.74 19.83 19.82
CA ILE A 401 -8.05 19.90 18.53
C ILE A 401 -8.86 20.77 17.59
N ASP A 402 -8.22 21.78 17.02
CA ASP A 402 -8.82 22.65 16.00
C ASP A 402 -8.80 22.00 14.64
N SER A 403 -7.66 21.42 14.25
CA SER A 403 -7.50 20.69 13.01
C SER A 403 -6.37 19.66 13.08
N PHE A 404 -6.43 18.70 12.18
CA PHE A 404 -5.38 17.71 11.93
C PHE A 404 -5.23 17.50 10.42
N SER A 405 -4.01 17.31 9.95
CA SER A 405 -3.73 16.89 8.57
C SER A 405 -2.72 15.75 8.56
N PHE A 406 -2.86 14.87 7.58
CA PHE A 406 -1.88 13.82 7.37
C PHE A 406 -0.59 14.37 6.79
N GLY A 407 0.53 13.68 7.03
CA GLY A 407 1.79 13.91 6.36
C GLY A 407 1.86 13.13 5.04
N SER A 408 3.00 13.22 4.38
CA SER A 408 3.27 12.47 3.14
C SER A 408 3.46 10.96 3.36
N ASP A 409 3.79 10.57 4.59
CA ASP A 409 4.00 9.18 4.96
C ASP A 409 2.75 8.60 5.63
N GLN A 410 2.19 7.55 5.02
CA GLN A 410 0.96 6.92 5.50
C GLN A 410 1.16 5.97 6.68
N LEU A 411 2.39 5.52 6.92
CA LEU A 411 2.71 4.63 8.02
C LEU A 411 2.78 5.38 9.35
N PHE A 412 2.94 6.70 9.31
CA PHE A 412 3.14 7.53 10.50
C PHE A 412 2.05 8.58 10.66
N ILE A 413 1.62 8.77 11.91
CA ILE A 413 0.75 9.87 12.30
C ILE A 413 1.65 11.01 12.77
N GLU A 414 1.71 12.09 12.00
CA GLU A 414 2.52 13.25 12.34
C GLU A 414 1.79 14.16 13.33
N ILE A 415 2.01 13.95 14.62
CA ILE A 415 1.41 14.77 15.67
C ILE A 415 1.81 16.25 15.56
N ALA A 416 2.92 16.57 14.93
CA ALA A 416 3.32 17.94 14.63
C ALA A 416 2.29 18.70 13.76
N ASN A 417 1.46 17.97 13.00
CA ASN A 417 0.39 18.52 12.17
C ASN A 417 -0.92 18.76 12.94
N VAL A 418 -0.99 18.40 14.21
CA VAL A 418 -2.13 18.73 15.07
C VAL A 418 -2.10 20.22 15.42
N LYS A 419 -3.21 20.92 15.19
CA LYS A 419 -3.44 22.28 15.69
C LYS A 419 -4.31 22.22 16.93
N ALA A 420 -3.76 22.62 18.07
CA ALA A 420 -4.49 22.67 19.34
C ALA A 420 -5.38 23.90 19.40
N LYS A 421 -6.50 23.80 20.16
CA LYS A 421 -7.38 24.96 20.46
C LYS A 421 -6.83 25.84 21.58
#